data_688c52fbf45c590b1a31c320a47607af
#
_entry.id   688c52fbf45c590b1a31c320a47607af
#
_cell.length_a   1.000
_cell.length_b   1.000
_cell.length_c   1.000
_cell.angle_alpha   90.00
_cell.angle_beta   90.00
_cell.angle_gamma   90.00
#
_symmetry.space_group_name_H-M   'P 1'
#
loop_
_entity.id
_entity.type
_entity.pdbx_description
1 polymer ?
#
loop_
_entity_poly.entity_id
_entity_poly.type
_entity_poly.pdbx_seq_one_letter_code
_entity_poly.pdbx_strand_id
1 'polypeptide(L)'
;MFLFCLDSLCGRDIEVINKEYLERRDGAGVEEISTTESLAEAIENGLIAEARQIIGQGKEAFVCWGTDNQNRMVAVKTYKLFKTTHRDVIHGTYRTNPYVIVSQFAKLEYYKNLDLFQAKLPVPEPYKYAGFSYSMQLIGDEEGPAPLLRDVNKSIFDDPTDILEECIDILYDMFQAHFVHGDFSEHNLLWYDEKIHVIDFLQTKQFALKDAVPYGSPLIPLSRAYRILKKDLNSLLPFFKRLFRIEVDYNEVLEYILGDIKSKIDRELELSLETSS
;
A
#
# COMPACT_ATOMS: atom_id res chain seq x y z
N MET A 1 -16.08 -23.71 -1.31
CA MET A 1 -15.24 -24.89 -1.60
C MET A 1 -15.01 -24.92 -3.10
N PHE A 2 -14.02 -24.14 -3.56
CA PHE A 2 -13.52 -24.22 -4.93
C PHE A 2 -12.01 -24.46 -4.82
N LEU A 3 -11.65 -25.73 -4.71
CA LEU A 3 -10.31 -26.20 -5.04
C LEU A 3 -10.16 -25.98 -6.56
N PHE A 4 -9.47 -24.94 -6.96
CA PHE A 4 -8.92 -24.88 -8.30
C PHE A 4 -7.76 -25.86 -8.35
N CYS A 5 -8.00 -26.97 -9.04
CA CYS A 5 -6.99 -27.96 -9.36
C CYS A 5 -5.93 -27.29 -10.24
N LEU A 6 -4.79 -26.91 -9.66
CA LEU A 6 -3.59 -26.40 -10.35
C LEU A 6 -2.84 -27.52 -11.10
N ASP A 7 -3.36 -28.75 -11.08
CA ASP A 7 -2.72 -29.94 -11.66
C ASP A 7 -2.56 -29.92 -13.20
N SER A 8 -3.11 -28.90 -13.89
CA SER A 8 -2.99 -28.78 -15.35
C SER A 8 -1.89 -27.82 -15.84
N LEU A 9 -1.25 -27.06 -14.93
CA LEU A 9 -0.23 -26.07 -15.27
C LEU A 9 1.20 -26.50 -14.88
N CYS A 10 1.43 -27.79 -14.70
CA CYS A 10 2.74 -28.28 -14.28
C CYS A 10 3.80 -28.12 -15.38
N GLY A 11 4.66 -27.14 -15.22
CA GLY A 11 6.08 -27.17 -15.57
C GLY A 11 6.51 -26.89 -17.01
N ARG A 12 5.66 -26.85 -18.03
CA ARG A 12 6.09 -26.67 -19.43
C ARG A 12 5.72 -25.34 -20.05
N ASP A 13 4.67 -24.71 -19.59
CA ASP A 13 4.16 -23.46 -20.23
C ASP A 13 4.80 -22.20 -19.62
N ILE A 14 5.33 -22.28 -18.40
CA ILE A 14 5.86 -21.13 -17.65
C ILE A 14 7.25 -20.69 -18.15
N GLU A 15 8.11 -21.64 -18.56
CA GLU A 15 9.44 -21.31 -19.12
C GLU A 15 9.32 -20.64 -20.51
N VAL A 16 8.30 -21.01 -21.25
CA VAL A 16 7.92 -20.42 -22.54
C VAL A 16 7.33 -19.03 -22.35
N ILE A 17 6.47 -18.81 -21.36
CA ILE A 17 5.85 -17.52 -21.08
C ILE A 17 6.90 -16.46 -20.73
N ASN A 18 7.86 -16.75 -19.88
CA ASN A 18 8.89 -15.77 -19.50
C ASN A 18 9.79 -15.35 -20.67
N LYS A 19 10.09 -16.25 -21.58
CA LYS A 19 10.97 -15.99 -22.73
C LYS A 19 10.22 -15.40 -23.92
N GLU A 20 9.06 -15.96 -24.29
CA GLU A 20 8.21 -15.43 -25.37
C GLU A 20 7.56 -14.09 -25.01
N TYR A 21 7.19 -13.87 -23.77
CA TYR A 21 6.68 -12.58 -23.29
C TYR A 21 7.71 -11.46 -23.40
N LEU A 22 8.98 -11.76 -23.23
CA LEU A 22 10.08 -10.81 -23.41
C LEU A 22 10.44 -10.59 -24.89
N GLU A 23 10.21 -11.58 -25.77
CA GLU A 23 10.55 -11.56 -27.20
C GLU A 23 9.45 -11.02 -28.12
N ARG A 24 8.14 -11.12 -27.74
CA ARG A 24 6.98 -10.62 -28.54
C ARG A 24 6.82 -9.10 -28.58
N ARG A 25 7.88 -8.35 -28.38
CA ARG A 25 7.82 -6.96 -28.01
C ARG A 25 8.00 -5.91 -29.08
N ASP A 26 8.12 -6.28 -30.29
CA ASP A 26 8.25 -5.32 -31.38
C ASP A 26 6.91 -5.13 -32.10
N GLY A 27 5.90 -4.54 -31.43
CA GLY A 27 4.76 -3.93 -32.12
C GLY A 27 3.35 -4.44 -31.82
N ALA A 28 3.16 -5.47 -31.00
CA ALA A 28 1.81 -5.95 -30.59
C ALA A 28 1.36 -5.33 -29.26
N GLY A 29 0.07 -5.05 -29.14
CA GLY A 29 -0.51 -4.48 -27.92
C GLY A 29 -0.25 -5.34 -26.71
N VAL A 30 -0.08 -4.69 -25.54
CA VAL A 30 0.13 -5.35 -24.24
C VAL A 30 -1.05 -6.25 -23.93
N GLU A 31 -0.85 -7.56 -23.93
CA GLU A 31 -1.84 -8.53 -23.46
C GLU A 31 -1.94 -8.45 -21.92
N GLU A 32 -3.16 -8.54 -21.41
CA GLU A 32 -3.42 -8.59 -19.97
C GLU A 32 -2.98 -9.96 -19.45
N ILE A 33 -2.01 -9.99 -18.51
CA ILE A 33 -1.65 -11.23 -17.82
C ILE A 33 -2.82 -11.67 -16.97
N SER A 34 -3.26 -12.91 -17.12
CA SER A 34 -4.37 -13.44 -16.32
C SER A 34 -3.97 -13.53 -14.84
N THR A 35 -4.97 -13.48 -13.96
CA THR A 35 -4.74 -13.67 -12.51
C THR A 35 -4.09 -15.04 -12.22
N THR A 36 -4.42 -16.07 -13.00
CA THR A 36 -3.87 -17.43 -12.86
C THR A 36 -2.39 -17.46 -13.22
N GLU A 37 -1.98 -16.81 -14.30
CA GLU A 37 -0.57 -16.73 -14.72
C GLU A 37 0.26 -15.93 -13.71
N SER A 38 -0.27 -14.81 -13.22
CA SER A 38 0.40 -14.01 -12.19
C SER A 38 0.57 -14.77 -10.87
N LEU A 39 -0.40 -15.63 -10.52
CA LEU A 39 -0.32 -16.47 -9.34
C LEU A 39 0.70 -17.61 -9.53
N ALA A 40 0.75 -18.21 -10.72
CA ALA A 40 1.75 -19.22 -11.05
C ALA A 40 3.17 -18.64 -10.95
N GLU A 41 3.38 -17.43 -11.47
CA GLU A 41 4.66 -16.70 -11.32
C GLU A 41 5.02 -16.43 -9.85
N ALA A 42 4.04 -16.05 -9.03
CA ALA A 42 4.27 -15.83 -7.59
C ALA A 42 4.68 -17.11 -6.87
N ILE A 43 4.10 -18.26 -7.22
CA ILE A 43 4.46 -19.58 -6.70
C ILE A 43 5.88 -19.97 -7.15
N GLU A 44 6.18 -19.84 -8.43
CA GLU A 44 7.49 -20.17 -9.00
C GLU A 44 8.60 -19.34 -8.37
N ASN A 45 8.33 -18.06 -8.14
CA ASN A 45 9.25 -17.17 -7.45
C ASN A 45 9.34 -17.41 -5.94
N GLY A 46 8.56 -18.32 -5.39
CA GLY A 46 8.56 -18.68 -3.97
C GLY A 46 8.06 -17.53 -3.08
N LEU A 47 7.11 -16.75 -3.56
CA LEU A 47 6.39 -15.74 -2.77
C LEU A 47 5.26 -16.37 -1.96
N ILE A 48 4.70 -17.45 -2.47
CA ILE A 48 3.64 -18.27 -1.88
C ILE A 48 3.84 -19.69 -2.37
N ALA A 49 3.58 -20.69 -1.55
CA ALA A 49 3.65 -22.12 -1.93
C ALA A 49 2.26 -22.64 -2.29
N GLU A 50 1.26 -22.31 -1.48
CA GLU A 50 -0.14 -22.70 -1.67
C GLU A 50 -1.02 -21.46 -1.54
N ALA A 51 -1.71 -21.09 -2.62
CA ALA A 51 -2.68 -20.02 -2.62
C ALA A 51 -4.07 -20.56 -2.25
N ARG A 52 -4.72 -19.92 -1.28
CA ARG A 52 -6.06 -20.32 -0.81
C ARG A 52 -7.17 -19.49 -1.45
N GLN A 53 -7.05 -18.17 -1.41
CA GLN A 53 -8.12 -17.31 -1.88
C GLN A 53 -7.61 -15.92 -2.32
N ILE A 54 -8.29 -15.32 -3.30
CA ILE A 54 -8.13 -13.90 -3.63
C ILE A 54 -9.01 -13.09 -2.65
N ILE A 55 -8.39 -12.20 -1.90
CA ILE A 55 -9.02 -11.38 -0.85
C ILE A 55 -9.25 -9.93 -1.23
N GLY A 56 -8.61 -9.48 -2.28
CA GLY A 56 -8.77 -8.13 -2.82
C GLY A 56 -8.53 -8.10 -4.31
N GLN A 57 -9.41 -7.45 -5.05
CA GLN A 57 -9.27 -7.28 -6.49
C GLN A 57 -9.60 -5.85 -6.90
N GLY A 58 -8.56 -5.03 -7.01
CA GLY A 58 -8.65 -3.66 -7.51
C GLY A 58 -8.38 -3.55 -9.01
N LYS A 59 -8.39 -2.33 -9.51
CA LYS A 59 -8.00 -2.02 -10.89
C LYS A 59 -6.51 -2.23 -11.14
N GLU A 60 -5.66 -1.91 -10.17
CA GLU A 60 -4.21 -1.88 -10.31
C GLU A 60 -3.51 -3.15 -9.82
N ALA A 61 -4.12 -3.86 -8.86
CA ALA A 61 -3.55 -5.04 -8.24
C ALA A 61 -4.64 -6.00 -7.77
N PHE A 62 -4.24 -7.22 -7.48
CA PHE A 62 -5.02 -8.15 -6.64
C PHE A 62 -4.16 -8.65 -5.48
N VAL A 63 -4.82 -9.12 -4.44
CA VAL A 63 -4.18 -9.73 -3.27
C VAL A 63 -4.74 -11.14 -3.09
N CYS A 64 -3.86 -12.10 -2.98
CA CYS A 64 -4.21 -13.47 -2.57
C CYS A 64 -3.52 -13.80 -1.24
N TRP A 65 -4.03 -14.77 -0.53
CA TRP A 65 -3.41 -15.28 0.68
C TRP A 65 -3.26 -16.81 0.64
N GLY A 66 -2.37 -17.30 1.47
CA GLY A 66 -2.09 -18.72 1.59
C GLY A 66 -0.88 -18.96 2.48
N THR A 67 -0.12 -20.01 2.18
CA THR A 67 1.09 -20.38 2.93
C THR A 67 2.32 -20.30 2.05
N ASP A 68 3.46 -19.97 2.64
CA ASP A 68 4.77 -20.08 1.99
C ASP A 68 5.43 -21.45 2.24
N ASN A 69 6.65 -21.63 1.70
CA ASN A 69 7.42 -22.88 1.87
C ASN A 69 7.85 -23.16 3.32
N GLN A 70 7.65 -22.23 4.25
CA GLN A 70 7.92 -22.37 5.69
C GLN A 70 6.63 -22.54 6.50
N ASN A 71 5.47 -22.75 5.82
CA ASN A 71 4.13 -22.80 6.40
C ASN A 71 3.72 -21.52 7.14
N ARG A 72 4.31 -20.37 6.81
CA ARG A 72 3.84 -19.09 7.33
C ARG A 72 2.64 -18.64 6.50
N MET A 73 1.65 -18.05 7.16
CA MET A 73 0.55 -17.39 6.48
C MET A 73 1.04 -16.09 5.82
N VAL A 74 0.82 -15.99 4.53
CA VAL A 74 1.30 -14.86 3.71
C VAL A 74 0.18 -14.26 2.87
N ALA A 75 0.23 -12.97 2.70
CA ALA A 75 -0.51 -12.25 1.67
C ALA A 75 0.45 -11.89 0.53
N VAL A 76 0.02 -12.09 -0.70
CA VAL A 76 0.78 -11.70 -1.90
C VAL A 76 -0.01 -10.69 -2.68
N LYS A 77 0.54 -9.49 -2.83
CA LYS A 77 -0.01 -8.43 -3.67
C LYS A 77 0.67 -8.47 -5.03
N THR A 78 -0.13 -8.59 -6.08
CA THR A 78 0.32 -8.68 -7.47
C THR A 78 -0.26 -7.53 -8.27
N TYR A 79 0.60 -6.77 -8.92
CA TYR A 79 0.21 -5.66 -9.78
C TYR A 79 -0.19 -6.13 -11.16
N LYS A 80 -1.29 -5.58 -11.67
CA LYS A 80 -1.83 -5.90 -13.00
C LYS A 80 -1.26 -4.99 -14.08
N LEU A 81 -1.11 -5.52 -15.28
CA LEU A 81 -0.77 -4.73 -16.45
C LEU A 81 -2.04 -4.07 -17.04
N PHE A 82 -2.22 -2.78 -16.78
CA PHE A 82 -3.35 -2.03 -17.32
C PHE A 82 -2.95 -1.04 -18.40
N LYS A 83 -3.71 -1.02 -19.50
CA LYS A 83 -3.51 -0.06 -20.60
C LYS A 83 -3.81 1.40 -20.22
N THR A 84 -4.57 1.66 -19.16
CA THR A 84 -5.13 2.99 -18.91
C THR A 84 -4.65 3.67 -17.63
N THR A 85 -4.32 2.92 -16.59
CA THR A 85 -4.03 3.49 -15.24
C THR A 85 -2.66 4.13 -15.15
N HIS A 86 -1.74 3.77 -16.04
CA HIS A 86 -0.37 4.28 -16.04
C HIS A 86 -0.08 5.32 -17.13
N ARG A 87 -1.11 5.86 -17.79
CA ARG A 87 -0.94 6.90 -18.82
C ARG A 87 -0.18 8.12 -18.31
N ASP A 88 -0.46 8.56 -17.08
CA ASP A 88 0.17 9.74 -16.50
C ASP A 88 1.64 9.50 -16.11
N VAL A 89 2.01 8.24 -15.83
CA VAL A 89 3.40 7.84 -15.55
C VAL A 89 4.18 7.63 -16.86
N ILE A 90 3.49 7.22 -17.93
CA ILE A 90 4.09 6.91 -19.24
C ILE A 90 4.35 8.17 -20.06
N HIS A 91 3.59 9.25 -19.87
CA HIS A 91 3.75 10.50 -20.65
C HIS A 91 5.04 11.28 -20.40
N GLY A 92 5.82 10.94 -19.36
CA GLY A 92 7.09 11.63 -19.04
C GLY A 92 8.36 10.93 -19.54
N THR A 93 8.30 9.66 -19.95
CA THR A 93 9.51 8.90 -20.33
C THR A 93 9.28 8.04 -21.56
N TYR A 94 10.00 8.34 -22.58
CA TYR A 94 10.04 7.61 -23.85
C TYR A 94 10.22 6.09 -23.62
N ARG A 95 9.29 5.28 -24.21
CA ARG A 95 9.44 3.84 -24.45
C ARG A 95 9.76 2.95 -23.25
N THR A 96 9.31 3.26 -22.05
CA THR A 96 9.48 2.33 -20.93
C THR A 96 8.43 1.22 -21.07
N ASN A 97 8.94 0.01 -21.09
CA ASN A 97 8.16 -1.20 -21.12
C ASN A 97 7.17 -1.27 -19.95
N PRO A 98 5.85 -1.48 -20.15
CA PRO A 98 4.86 -1.56 -19.08
C PRO A 98 5.22 -2.58 -17.99
N TYR A 99 5.83 -3.69 -18.36
CA TYR A 99 6.29 -4.71 -17.40
C TYR A 99 7.36 -4.16 -16.42
N VAL A 100 8.29 -3.36 -16.93
CA VAL A 100 9.30 -2.72 -16.08
C VAL A 100 8.65 -1.75 -15.10
N ILE A 101 7.65 -1.00 -15.57
CA ILE A 101 6.92 -0.05 -14.71
C ILE A 101 6.19 -0.79 -13.59
N VAL A 102 5.46 -1.85 -13.93
CA VAL A 102 4.65 -2.61 -12.96
C VAL A 102 5.54 -3.36 -11.96
N SER A 103 6.66 -3.92 -12.41
CA SER A 103 7.64 -4.55 -11.50
C SER A 103 8.30 -3.54 -10.55
N GLN A 104 8.46 -2.29 -10.99
CA GLN A 104 8.93 -1.22 -10.12
C GLN A 104 7.91 -0.86 -9.03
N PHE A 105 6.59 -0.98 -9.28
CA PHE A 105 5.58 -0.73 -8.25
C PHE A 105 5.64 -1.78 -7.14
N ALA A 106 5.73 -3.07 -7.48
CA ALA A 106 5.86 -4.12 -6.48
C ALA A 106 7.13 -3.92 -5.63
N LYS A 107 8.26 -3.64 -6.28
CA LYS A 107 9.51 -3.34 -5.61
C LYS A 107 9.41 -2.10 -4.72
N LEU A 108 8.83 -1.01 -5.23
CA LEU A 108 8.70 0.25 -4.52
C LEU A 108 7.81 0.10 -3.29
N GLU A 109 6.66 -0.58 -3.41
CA GLU A 109 5.76 -0.79 -2.29
C GLU A 109 6.37 -1.71 -1.25
N TYR A 110 7.08 -2.77 -1.66
CA TYR A 110 7.84 -3.63 -0.77
C TYR A 110 8.82 -2.84 0.11
N TYR A 111 9.63 -1.95 -0.50
CA TYR A 111 10.60 -1.16 0.27
C TYR A 111 9.93 -0.14 1.19
N LYS A 112 8.84 0.48 0.77
CA LYS A 112 8.07 1.39 1.63
C LYS A 112 7.47 0.63 2.84
N ASN A 113 6.92 -0.56 2.60
CA ASN A 113 6.44 -1.41 3.69
C ASN A 113 7.60 -1.79 4.64
N LEU A 114 8.77 -2.11 4.10
CA LEU A 114 9.96 -2.42 4.89
C LEU A 114 10.41 -1.23 5.75
N ASP A 115 10.45 -0.03 5.18
CA ASP A 115 10.81 1.19 5.91
C ASP A 115 9.82 1.47 7.05
N LEU A 116 8.52 1.33 6.81
CA LEU A 116 7.47 1.50 7.81
C LEU A 116 7.54 0.43 8.91
N PHE A 117 7.77 -0.83 8.53
CA PHE A 117 7.95 -1.94 9.46
C PHE A 117 9.18 -1.74 10.36
N GLN A 118 10.30 -1.28 9.79
CA GLN A 118 11.50 -0.95 10.54
C GLN A 118 11.29 0.24 11.50
N ALA A 119 10.43 1.18 11.12
CA ALA A 119 9.98 2.27 11.98
C ALA A 119 9.01 1.83 13.09
N LYS A 120 8.68 0.51 13.18
CA LYS A 120 7.79 -0.08 14.19
C LYS A 120 6.34 0.36 14.09
N LEU A 121 5.92 0.79 12.92
CA LEU A 121 4.53 1.09 12.64
C LEU A 121 3.70 -0.20 12.50
N PRO A 122 2.39 -0.19 12.77
CA PRO A 122 1.53 -1.36 12.71
C PRO A 122 1.19 -1.74 11.25
N VAL A 123 2.17 -2.26 10.57
CA VAL A 123 2.11 -2.70 9.16
C VAL A 123 2.52 -4.17 9.05
N PRO A 124 2.08 -4.92 8.01
CA PRO A 124 2.51 -6.28 7.79
C PRO A 124 4.02 -6.39 7.62
N GLU A 125 4.66 -7.41 8.18
CA GLU A 125 6.07 -7.70 7.91
C GLU A 125 6.26 -8.04 6.42
N PRO A 126 7.10 -7.30 5.66
CA PRO A 126 7.38 -7.65 4.27
C PRO A 126 8.42 -8.77 4.19
N TYR A 127 8.18 -9.79 3.36
CA TYR A 127 9.08 -10.94 3.26
C TYR A 127 9.93 -10.90 2.00
N LYS A 128 9.34 -10.79 0.82
CA LYS A 128 10.06 -10.89 -0.45
C LYS A 128 9.30 -10.19 -1.57
N TYR A 129 10.03 -9.67 -2.56
CA TYR A 129 9.43 -9.24 -3.83
C TYR A 129 10.08 -9.97 -5.02
N ALA A 130 9.30 -10.22 -6.06
CA ALA A 130 9.76 -10.75 -7.33
C ALA A 130 8.76 -10.40 -8.45
N GLY A 131 9.27 -10.09 -9.64
CA GLY A 131 8.43 -9.73 -10.78
C GLY A 131 7.46 -8.59 -10.44
N PHE A 132 6.19 -8.84 -10.58
CA PHE A 132 5.10 -7.87 -10.33
C PHE A 132 4.48 -7.99 -8.94
N SER A 133 5.05 -8.83 -8.08
CA SER A 133 4.45 -9.24 -6.83
C SER A 133 5.39 -9.04 -5.64
N TYR A 134 4.82 -8.87 -4.47
CA TYR A 134 5.55 -9.02 -3.21
C TYR A 134 4.71 -9.75 -2.17
N SER A 135 5.38 -10.48 -1.29
CA SER A 135 4.76 -11.19 -0.17
C SER A 135 5.02 -10.49 1.14
N MET A 136 4.04 -10.57 2.02
CA MET A 136 4.05 -9.98 3.35
C MET A 136 3.29 -10.88 4.32
N GLN A 137 3.43 -10.61 5.61
CA GLN A 137 2.62 -11.22 6.66
C GLN A 137 1.14 -11.10 6.33
N LEU A 138 0.39 -12.18 6.45
CA LEU A 138 -1.07 -12.09 6.50
C LEU A 138 -1.46 -11.49 7.86
N ILE A 139 -2.18 -10.39 7.85
CA ILE A 139 -2.90 -9.93 9.04
C ILE A 139 -4.20 -10.72 9.08
N GLY A 140 -4.34 -11.61 10.05
CA GLY A 140 -5.42 -12.58 10.14
C GLY A 140 -4.94 -13.88 10.77
N ASP A 141 -5.74 -14.94 10.62
CA ASP A 141 -5.48 -16.25 11.20
C ASP A 141 -5.70 -17.38 10.18
N GLU A 142 -5.80 -18.63 10.65
CA GLU A 142 -6.01 -19.82 9.82
C GLU A 142 -7.38 -19.83 9.13
N GLU A 143 -8.35 -19.10 9.64
CA GLU A 143 -9.69 -18.95 9.08
C GLU A 143 -9.70 -17.96 7.91
N GLY A 144 -8.75 -17.01 7.90
CA GLY A 144 -8.58 -16.07 6.81
C GLY A 144 -8.03 -14.70 7.20
N PRO A 145 -8.06 -13.76 6.24
CA PRO A 145 -7.59 -12.41 6.47
C PRO A 145 -8.51 -11.63 7.41
N ALA A 146 -7.92 -10.74 8.18
CA ALA A 146 -8.65 -9.77 8.97
C ALA A 146 -9.57 -8.89 8.10
N PRO A 147 -10.73 -8.48 8.60
CA PRO A 147 -11.63 -7.59 7.88
C PRO A 147 -11.03 -6.18 7.74
N LEU A 148 -11.40 -5.51 6.67
CA LEU A 148 -11.19 -4.07 6.56
C LEU A 148 -12.05 -3.34 7.60
N LEU A 149 -11.54 -2.24 8.16
CA LEU A 149 -12.26 -1.46 9.18
C LEU A 149 -13.67 -1.05 8.72
N ARG A 150 -13.85 -0.77 7.43
CA ARG A 150 -15.15 -0.44 6.83
C ARG A 150 -16.17 -1.58 6.89
N ASP A 151 -15.69 -2.84 6.90
CA ASP A 151 -16.50 -4.05 6.82
C ASP A 151 -16.75 -4.65 8.22
N VAL A 152 -16.14 -4.09 9.25
CA VAL A 152 -16.30 -4.54 10.64
C VAL A 152 -17.68 -4.18 11.18
N ASN A 153 -18.30 -5.12 11.87
CA ASN A 153 -19.56 -4.86 12.55
C ASN A 153 -19.33 -3.92 13.75
N LYS A 154 -20.01 -2.78 13.75
CA LYS A 154 -19.88 -1.75 14.80
C LYS A 154 -20.10 -2.27 16.22
N SER A 155 -20.92 -3.30 16.39
CA SER A 155 -21.28 -3.84 17.70
C SER A 155 -20.13 -4.58 18.40
N ILE A 156 -19.01 -4.79 17.72
CA ILE A 156 -17.84 -5.41 18.34
C ILE A 156 -16.98 -4.39 19.11
N PHE A 157 -17.17 -3.09 18.84
CA PHE A 157 -16.43 -2.04 19.52
C PHE A 157 -17.17 -1.61 20.80
N ASP A 158 -16.50 -1.74 21.93
CA ASP A 158 -17.00 -1.25 23.22
C ASP A 158 -17.08 0.29 23.20
N ASP A 159 -16.02 0.95 22.77
CA ASP A 159 -15.97 2.38 22.47
C ASP A 159 -15.28 2.63 21.11
N PRO A 160 -16.02 3.03 20.08
CA PRO A 160 -15.41 3.38 18.80
C PRO A 160 -14.47 4.60 18.84
N THR A 161 -14.48 5.38 19.92
CA THR A 161 -13.55 6.49 20.12
C THR A 161 -12.13 6.00 20.23
N ASP A 162 -11.92 4.88 20.94
CA ASP A 162 -10.59 4.27 21.10
C ASP A 162 -9.98 3.90 19.73
N ILE A 163 -10.82 3.45 18.78
CA ILE A 163 -10.36 3.11 17.42
C ILE A 163 -9.97 4.36 16.63
N LEU A 164 -10.71 5.47 16.80
CA LEU A 164 -10.32 6.73 16.18
C LEU A 164 -9.02 7.26 16.77
N GLU A 165 -8.86 7.20 18.09
CA GLU A 165 -7.63 7.61 18.77
C GLU A 165 -6.45 6.78 18.30
N GLU A 166 -6.58 5.46 18.19
CA GLU A 166 -5.53 4.59 17.64
C GLU A 166 -5.16 4.98 16.20
N CYS A 167 -6.16 5.25 15.34
CA CYS A 167 -5.89 5.72 13.98
C CYS A 167 -5.15 7.06 13.95
N ILE A 168 -5.47 7.98 14.85
CA ILE A 168 -4.80 9.28 14.99
C ILE A 168 -3.36 9.08 15.50
N ASP A 169 -3.15 8.20 16.46
CA ASP A 169 -1.81 7.87 16.98
C ASP A 169 -0.93 7.22 15.91
N ILE A 170 -1.49 6.35 15.08
CA ILE A 170 -0.77 5.79 13.92
C ILE A 170 -0.34 6.90 12.96
N LEU A 171 -1.22 7.86 12.65
CA LEU A 171 -0.86 9.00 11.80
C LEU A 171 0.21 9.89 12.45
N TYR A 172 0.15 10.09 13.77
CA TYR A 172 1.18 10.77 14.56
C TYR A 172 2.52 10.04 14.42
N ASP A 173 2.56 8.74 14.72
CA ASP A 173 3.77 7.93 14.66
C ASP A 173 4.37 7.90 13.26
N MET A 174 3.54 7.76 12.21
CA MET A 174 3.98 7.86 10.81
C MET A 174 4.62 9.22 10.54
N PHE A 175 3.99 10.31 10.98
CA PHE A 175 4.49 11.66 10.73
C PHE A 175 5.78 11.95 11.49
N GLN A 176 5.89 11.49 12.75
CA GLN A 176 7.14 11.60 13.53
C GLN A 176 8.27 10.74 12.93
N ALA A 177 7.93 9.61 12.30
CA ALA A 177 8.88 8.79 11.53
C ALA A 177 9.18 9.35 10.12
N HIS A 178 8.68 10.54 9.80
CA HIS A 178 8.84 11.25 8.53
C HIS A 178 8.14 10.58 7.33
N PHE A 179 7.02 9.93 7.56
CA PHE A 179 6.18 9.34 6.53
C PHE A 179 4.79 9.97 6.51
N VAL A 180 4.16 9.98 5.34
CA VAL A 180 2.74 10.24 5.15
C VAL A 180 2.17 9.16 4.23
N HIS A 181 0.96 8.66 4.53
CA HIS A 181 0.38 7.53 3.81
C HIS A 181 -0.08 7.91 2.40
N GLY A 182 -0.85 8.97 2.28
CA GLY A 182 -1.40 9.47 1.01
C GLY A 182 -2.71 8.82 0.60
N ASP A 183 -3.17 7.80 1.34
CA ASP A 183 -4.46 7.12 1.14
C ASP A 183 -4.94 6.46 2.44
N PHE A 184 -4.77 7.13 3.58
CA PHE A 184 -5.16 6.62 4.89
C PHE A 184 -6.68 6.71 5.05
N SER A 185 -7.34 5.58 4.88
CA SER A 185 -8.80 5.48 4.92
C SER A 185 -9.27 4.10 5.39
N GLU A 186 -10.55 3.98 5.72
CA GLU A 186 -11.19 2.73 6.13
C GLU A 186 -11.01 1.56 5.15
N HIS A 187 -10.54 1.83 3.94
CA HIS A 187 -10.25 0.84 2.91
C HIS A 187 -8.84 0.24 3.01
N ASN A 188 -7.96 0.91 3.75
CA ASN A 188 -6.55 0.55 3.92
C ASN A 188 -6.20 0.29 5.38
N LEU A 189 -7.21 0.06 6.21
CA LEU A 189 -7.08 -0.29 7.63
C LEU A 189 -7.72 -1.67 7.86
N LEU A 190 -6.99 -2.59 8.48
CA LEU A 190 -7.48 -3.89 8.92
C LEU A 190 -7.69 -3.86 10.43
N TRP A 191 -8.73 -4.53 10.91
CA TRP A 191 -9.00 -4.73 12.33
C TRP A 191 -8.67 -6.16 12.72
N TYR A 192 -7.65 -6.37 13.52
CA TYR A 192 -7.22 -7.69 13.96
C TYR A 192 -6.59 -7.64 15.37
N ASP A 193 -6.97 -8.58 16.22
CA ASP A 193 -6.47 -8.70 17.60
C ASP A 193 -6.59 -7.38 18.37
N GLU A 194 -7.78 -6.76 18.29
CA GLU A 194 -8.12 -5.48 18.93
C GLU A 194 -7.20 -4.31 18.54
N LYS A 195 -6.62 -4.37 17.32
CA LYS A 195 -5.70 -3.36 16.81
C LYS A 195 -5.93 -3.02 15.34
N ILE A 196 -5.54 -1.82 14.99
CA ILE A 196 -5.48 -1.35 13.62
C ILE A 196 -4.15 -1.73 12.97
N HIS A 197 -4.22 -2.31 11.76
CA HIS A 197 -3.07 -2.55 10.90
C HIS A 197 -3.25 -1.80 9.59
N VAL A 198 -2.21 -1.11 9.16
CA VAL A 198 -2.23 -0.30 7.93
C VAL A 198 -1.70 -1.10 6.76
N ILE A 199 -2.34 -0.98 5.60
CA ILE A 199 -1.95 -1.64 4.35
C ILE A 199 -1.98 -0.67 3.18
N ASP A 200 -1.42 -1.08 2.03
CA ASP A 200 -1.37 -0.34 0.76
C ASP A 200 -0.48 0.93 0.78
N PHE A 201 0.82 0.73 0.57
CA PHE A 201 1.84 1.78 0.72
C PHE A 201 2.29 2.41 -0.59
N LEU A 202 1.65 2.11 -1.73
CA LEU A 202 2.10 2.64 -3.02
C LEU A 202 2.15 4.18 -3.02
N GLN A 203 1.16 4.83 -2.40
CA GLN A 203 1.09 6.30 -2.31
C GLN A 203 1.92 6.91 -1.18
N THR A 204 2.39 6.11 -0.23
CA THR A 204 3.22 6.57 0.90
C THR A 204 4.44 7.35 0.41
N LYS A 205 4.76 8.43 1.11
CA LYS A 205 5.91 9.29 0.85
C LYS A 205 6.72 9.50 2.11
N GLN A 206 8.04 9.49 1.96
CA GLN A 206 8.96 9.94 2.97
C GLN A 206 9.29 11.41 2.73
N PHE A 207 9.43 12.20 3.78
CA PHE A 207 9.70 13.63 3.68
C PHE A 207 10.95 14.06 4.45
N ALA A 208 11.53 15.18 4.03
CA ALA A 208 12.65 15.80 4.70
C ALA A 208 12.17 16.94 5.60
N LEU A 209 12.81 17.08 6.79
CA LEU A 209 12.60 18.22 7.68
C LEU A 209 13.43 19.44 7.28
N LYS A 210 14.23 19.37 6.23
CA LYS A 210 15.04 20.48 5.70
C LYS A 210 14.27 21.24 4.64
N ASP A 211 14.50 22.53 4.56
CA ASP A 211 13.83 23.45 3.63
C ASP A 211 14.08 23.10 2.14
N ALA A 212 15.13 22.35 1.83
CA ALA A 212 15.44 21.88 0.48
C ALA A 212 15.66 20.37 0.43
N VAL A 213 14.97 19.71 -0.49
CA VAL A 213 15.20 18.30 -0.82
C VAL A 213 16.28 18.23 -1.91
N PRO A 214 17.37 17.47 -1.73
CA PRO A 214 18.39 17.33 -2.75
C PRO A 214 17.81 16.83 -4.08
N TYR A 215 18.32 17.33 -5.19
CA TYR A 215 17.91 16.90 -6.52
C TYR A 215 18.12 15.38 -6.67
N GLY A 216 17.09 14.67 -7.18
CA GLY A 216 17.11 13.22 -7.34
C GLY A 216 16.77 12.43 -6.07
N SER A 217 16.52 13.09 -4.93
CA SER A 217 16.06 12.42 -3.71
C SER A 217 14.61 11.92 -3.86
N PRO A 218 14.28 10.72 -3.34
CA PRO A 218 12.90 10.25 -3.25
C PRO A 218 12.07 11.01 -2.19
N LEU A 219 12.73 11.81 -1.34
CA LEU A 219 12.08 12.58 -0.29
C LEU A 219 11.27 13.75 -0.88
N ILE A 220 10.13 14.02 -0.26
CA ILE A 220 9.33 15.19 -0.60
C ILE A 220 9.56 16.33 0.40
N PRO A 221 9.28 17.61 0.03
CA PRO A 221 9.30 18.73 0.97
C PRO A 221 8.24 18.57 2.07
N LEU A 222 8.51 19.15 3.24
CA LEU A 222 7.60 19.12 4.38
C LEU A 222 6.23 19.73 4.06
N SER A 223 6.18 20.83 3.29
CA SER A 223 4.94 21.47 2.83
C SER A 223 4.05 20.54 1.98
N ARG A 224 4.67 19.63 1.19
CA ARG A 224 3.95 18.62 0.44
C ARG A 224 3.47 17.49 1.37
N ALA A 225 4.28 17.06 2.33
CA ALA A 225 3.88 16.07 3.34
C ALA A 225 2.68 16.56 4.15
N TYR A 226 2.70 17.82 4.58
CA TYR A 226 1.58 18.45 5.27
C TYR A 226 0.27 18.42 4.46
N ARG A 227 0.32 18.67 3.15
CA ARG A 227 -0.86 18.57 2.28
C ARG A 227 -1.39 17.14 2.16
N ILE A 228 -0.48 16.16 2.13
CA ILE A 228 -0.86 14.73 2.11
C ILE A 228 -1.48 14.33 3.43
N LEU A 229 -0.91 14.69 4.56
CA LEU A 229 -1.49 14.45 5.89
C LEU A 229 -2.91 15.01 6.00
N LYS A 230 -3.13 16.24 5.51
CA LYS A 230 -4.48 16.83 5.48
C LYS A 230 -5.45 16.04 4.62
N LYS A 231 -4.99 15.46 3.50
CA LYS A 231 -5.80 14.55 2.68
C LYS A 231 -6.16 13.28 3.45
N ASP A 232 -5.21 12.69 4.16
CA ASP A 232 -5.40 11.48 4.95
C ASP A 232 -6.44 11.72 6.07
N LEU A 233 -6.35 12.83 6.80
CA LEU A 233 -7.35 13.24 7.79
C LEU A 233 -8.74 13.49 7.17
N ASN A 234 -8.80 14.13 6.00
CA ASN A 234 -10.05 14.37 5.29
C ASN A 234 -10.70 13.08 4.75
N SER A 235 -9.96 11.99 4.68
CA SER A 235 -10.52 10.66 4.38
C SER A 235 -10.99 9.96 5.65
N LEU A 236 -10.22 9.99 6.73
CA LEU A 236 -10.47 9.27 7.97
C LEU A 236 -11.62 9.87 8.79
N LEU A 237 -11.58 11.15 9.11
CA LEU A 237 -12.52 11.77 10.06
C LEU A 237 -13.98 11.72 9.60
N PRO A 238 -14.32 11.96 8.31
CA PRO A 238 -15.68 11.80 7.82
C PRO A 238 -16.22 10.38 7.92
N PHE A 239 -15.37 9.36 7.85
CA PHE A 239 -15.78 7.97 8.06
C PHE A 239 -16.28 7.76 9.48
N PHE A 240 -15.53 8.17 10.50
CA PHE A 240 -15.93 8.05 11.90
C PHE A 240 -17.17 8.87 12.23
N LYS A 241 -17.25 10.10 11.72
CA LYS A 241 -18.47 10.94 11.85
C LYS A 241 -19.69 10.26 11.25
N ARG A 242 -19.60 9.72 10.04
CA ARG A 242 -20.71 9.07 9.34
C ARG A 242 -21.11 7.76 10.00
N LEU A 243 -20.14 6.93 10.36
CA LEU A 243 -20.39 5.58 10.81
C LEU A 243 -20.71 5.51 12.32
N PHE A 244 -19.91 6.18 13.15
CA PHE A 244 -19.96 6.08 14.60
C PHE A 244 -20.53 7.31 15.29
N ARG A 245 -20.80 8.40 14.55
CA ARG A 245 -21.29 9.69 15.09
C ARG A 245 -20.26 10.38 15.98
N ILE A 246 -18.98 10.08 15.80
CA ILE A 246 -17.88 10.72 16.52
C ILE A 246 -17.46 11.96 15.74
N GLU A 247 -17.41 13.09 16.43
CA GLU A 247 -16.89 14.36 15.91
C GLU A 247 -15.73 14.84 16.79
N VAL A 248 -14.63 15.18 16.13
CA VAL A 248 -13.45 15.75 16.76
C VAL A 248 -13.10 17.07 16.09
N ASP A 249 -12.45 17.97 16.79
CA ASP A 249 -11.94 19.19 16.17
C ASP A 249 -10.76 18.85 15.23
N TYR A 250 -10.94 19.15 13.97
CA TYR A 250 -9.94 18.87 12.94
C TYR A 250 -8.59 19.53 13.21
N ASN A 251 -8.61 20.79 13.74
CA ASN A 251 -7.39 21.51 13.99
C ASN A 251 -6.64 20.98 15.20
N GLU A 252 -7.37 20.56 16.25
CA GLU A 252 -6.78 19.91 17.43
C GLU A 252 -6.09 18.60 17.03
N VAL A 253 -6.75 17.75 16.22
CA VAL A 253 -6.15 16.50 15.71
C VAL A 253 -4.93 16.80 14.86
N LEU A 254 -5.02 17.77 13.95
CA LEU A 254 -3.90 18.14 13.09
C LEU A 254 -2.72 18.68 13.91
N GLU A 255 -2.97 19.54 14.91
CA GLU A 255 -1.93 20.06 15.80
C GLU A 255 -1.27 18.95 16.62
N TYR A 256 -2.04 18.00 17.11
CA TYR A 256 -1.52 16.81 17.81
C TYR A 256 -0.55 16.02 16.91
N ILE A 257 -0.96 15.69 15.67
CA ILE A 257 -0.12 14.91 14.74
C ILE A 257 1.16 15.67 14.36
N LEU A 258 1.08 16.99 14.17
CA LEU A 258 2.23 17.81 13.82
C LEU A 258 3.25 17.90 14.95
N GLY A 259 2.81 17.94 16.21
CA GLY A 259 3.68 18.04 17.37
C GLY A 259 4.73 19.15 17.20
N ASP A 260 5.98 18.83 17.53
CA ASP A 260 7.11 19.77 17.45
C ASP A 260 7.46 20.23 16.01
N ILE A 261 6.97 19.47 15.01
CA ILE A 261 7.23 19.78 13.59
C ILE A 261 6.38 20.98 13.12
N LYS A 262 5.29 21.32 13.82
CA LYS A 262 4.39 22.42 13.47
C LYS A 262 5.14 23.73 13.22
N SER A 263 6.06 24.10 14.10
CA SER A 263 6.83 25.36 13.97
C SER A 263 7.68 25.43 12.69
N LYS A 264 8.12 24.28 12.18
CA LYS A 264 8.86 24.18 10.91
C LYS A 264 7.94 24.33 9.71
N ILE A 265 6.73 23.76 9.78
CA ILE A 265 5.71 23.90 8.73
C ILE A 265 5.26 25.33 8.61
N ASP A 266 4.97 26.01 9.74
CA ASP A 266 4.52 27.40 9.74
C ASP A 266 5.57 28.29 9.04
N ARG A 267 6.86 28.10 9.37
CA ARG A 267 7.96 28.82 8.71
C ARG A 267 8.05 28.52 7.20
N GLU A 268 7.92 27.26 6.79
CA GLU A 268 8.00 26.88 5.36
C GLU A 268 6.81 27.44 4.56
N LEU A 269 5.63 27.50 5.17
CA LEU A 269 4.44 28.12 4.58
C LEU A 269 4.58 29.65 4.46
N GLU A 270 5.12 30.34 5.47
CA GLU A 270 5.38 31.78 5.44
C GLU A 270 6.37 32.14 4.30
N LEU A 271 7.49 31.42 4.21
CA LEU A 271 8.47 31.61 3.14
C LEU A 271 7.87 31.39 1.75
N SER A 272 6.96 30.44 1.60
CA SER A 272 6.30 30.16 0.32
C SER A 272 5.36 31.29 -0.12
N LEU A 273 4.77 32.02 0.82
CA LEU A 273 3.91 33.18 0.54
C LEU A 273 4.74 34.41 0.14
N GLU A 274 5.89 34.62 0.79
CA GLU A 274 6.80 35.72 0.46
C GLU A 274 7.43 35.59 -0.94
N THR A 275 7.68 34.34 -1.38
CA THR A 275 8.26 34.08 -2.72
C THR A 275 7.23 34.12 -3.85
N SER A 276 5.93 34.17 -3.53
CA SER A 276 4.81 34.19 -4.49
C SER A 276 4.23 35.61 -4.69
N SER A 277 4.69 36.56 -3.92
CA SER A 277 4.37 38.02 -4.01
C SER A 277 5.47 38.79 -4.73
#